data_12c78c4640e57048ffa2bc7ba338177d
#
_entry.id   12c78c4640e57048ffa2bc7ba338177d
#
_cell.length_a   1.000
_cell.length_b   1.000
_cell.length_c   1.000
_cell.angle_alpha   90.00
_cell.angle_beta   90.00
_cell.angle_gamma   90.00
#
_symmetry.space_group_name_H-M   'P 1'
#
loop_
_entity.id
_entity.type
_entity.pdbx_description
1 polymer ?
#
loop_
_entity_poly.entity_id
_entity_poly.type
_entity_poly.pdbx_seq_one_letter_code
_entity_poly.pdbx_strand_id
1 'polypeptide(L)'
;MGWFSRKAPEVQDLKPVDVARGIAEGRILLVDVRESNEIAAEAYPDAFVLPMSVFDPMQIPDPHGRKVVFACRSGRRSANAAIAAQEAGLPHDSHLEGGILAWKEAGLPTKTG
;
A
#
# COMPACT_ATOMS: atom_id res chain seq x y z
N MET A 1 -17.95 -29.68 -2.82
CA MET A 1 -17.74 -29.27 -2.55
C MET A 1 -17.66 -28.50 -2.59
N GLY A 2 -17.61 -27.77 -2.97
CA GLY A 2 -17.29 -27.13 -3.08
C GLY A 2 -17.26 -26.48 -2.95
N TRP A 3 -17.54 -26.72 -2.75
CA TRP A 3 -17.40 -26.09 -2.32
C TRP A 3 -16.68 -25.63 -1.58
N PHE A 4 -16.20 -25.48 -1.50
CA PHE A 4 -15.49 -24.79 -0.89
C PHE A 4 -15.68 -23.49 -1.05
N SER A 5 -15.88 -22.89 -0.14
CA SER A 5 -16.07 -21.51 -0.24
C SER A 5 -14.74 -20.82 -0.17
N ARG A 6 -14.52 -20.08 -1.17
CA ARG A 6 -13.42 -19.18 -1.20
C ARG A 6 -13.65 -18.10 -0.19
N LYS A 7 -12.75 -17.92 0.71
CA LYS A 7 -12.78 -16.81 1.62
C LYS A 7 -12.66 -15.50 0.86
N ALA A 8 -13.46 -14.51 1.20
CA ALA A 8 -13.30 -13.17 0.65
C ALA A 8 -11.94 -12.62 1.07
N PRO A 9 -11.27 -11.83 0.21
CA PRO A 9 -10.00 -11.22 0.59
C PRO A 9 -10.16 -10.34 1.81
N GLU A 10 -9.24 -10.48 2.75
CA GLU A 10 -9.21 -9.64 3.95
C GLU A 10 -8.12 -8.60 3.80
N VAL A 11 -8.39 -7.41 4.32
CA VAL A 11 -7.43 -6.30 4.26
C VAL A 11 -6.97 -5.98 5.67
N GLN A 12 -5.65 -5.98 5.87
CA GLN A 12 -5.05 -5.65 7.16
C GLN A 12 -4.72 -4.16 7.19
N ASP A 13 -5.27 -3.45 8.20
CA ASP A 13 -5.01 -2.02 8.38
C ASP A 13 -3.76 -1.84 9.24
N LEU A 14 -2.77 -1.16 8.71
CA LEU A 14 -1.54 -0.85 9.44
C LEU A 14 -1.47 0.63 9.74
N LYS A 15 -1.03 0.96 10.95
CA LYS A 15 -0.96 2.35 11.38
C LYS A 15 0.29 3.04 10.83
N PRO A 16 0.20 4.36 10.57
CA PRO A 16 1.33 5.09 9.97
C PRO A 16 2.66 4.92 10.68
N VAL A 17 2.67 4.98 12.03
CA VAL A 17 3.92 4.83 12.77
C VAL A 17 4.55 3.46 12.58
N ASP A 18 3.73 2.42 12.53
CA ASP A 18 4.21 1.05 12.35
C ASP A 18 4.76 0.86 10.95
N VAL A 19 4.09 1.45 9.95
CA VAL A 19 4.55 1.39 8.56
C VAL A 19 5.88 2.14 8.42
N ALA A 20 5.97 3.34 8.99
CA ALA A 20 7.21 4.13 8.94
C ALA A 20 8.37 3.37 9.57
N ARG A 21 8.12 2.73 10.72
CA ARG A 21 9.14 1.92 11.39
C ARG A 21 9.57 0.75 10.52
N GLY A 22 8.60 0.05 9.93
CA GLY A 22 8.89 -1.09 9.06
C GLY A 22 9.71 -0.70 7.84
N ILE A 23 9.44 0.48 7.26
CA ILE A 23 10.24 0.99 6.14
C ILE A 23 11.66 1.26 6.59
N ALA A 24 11.82 1.97 7.71
CA ALA A 24 13.14 2.32 8.24
C ALA A 24 13.98 1.09 8.58
N GLU A 25 13.32 0.02 9.01
CA GLU A 25 14.00 -1.23 9.39
C GLU A 25 14.15 -2.21 8.23
N GLY A 26 13.74 -1.81 7.03
CA GLY A 26 13.85 -2.68 5.86
C GLY A 26 12.87 -3.85 5.84
N ARG A 27 11.77 -3.78 6.60
CA ARG A 27 10.78 -4.86 6.68
C ARG A 27 9.54 -4.60 5.84
N ILE A 28 9.36 -3.38 5.35
CA ILE A 28 8.19 -3.00 4.56
C ILE A 28 8.61 -2.36 3.24
N LEU A 29 7.96 -2.78 2.17
CA LEU A 29 7.99 -2.12 0.87
C LEU A 29 6.67 -1.39 0.71
N LEU A 30 6.70 -0.07 0.71
CA LEU A 30 5.50 0.76 0.54
C LEU A 30 5.21 0.91 -0.94
N VAL A 31 3.98 0.61 -1.34
CA VAL A 31 3.53 0.76 -2.73
C VAL A 31 2.45 1.83 -2.77
N ASP A 32 2.78 2.98 -3.34
CA ASP A 32 1.88 4.12 -3.45
C ASP A 32 1.03 3.98 -4.70
N VAL A 33 -0.29 3.85 -4.53
CA VAL A 33 -1.20 3.65 -5.64
C VAL A 33 -1.95 4.93 -6.05
N ARG A 34 -1.46 6.09 -5.59
CA ARG A 34 -2.03 7.37 -6.00
C ARG A 34 -1.59 7.72 -7.43
N GLU A 35 -2.27 8.70 -8.02
CA GLU A 35 -1.94 9.12 -9.37
C GLU A 35 -0.75 10.09 -9.38
N SER A 36 -0.11 10.23 -10.54
CA SER A 36 1.14 10.98 -10.66
C SER A 36 1.00 12.45 -10.26
N ASN A 37 -0.15 13.06 -10.51
CA ASN A 37 -0.37 14.46 -10.12
C ASN A 37 -0.41 14.65 -8.60
N GLU A 38 -0.94 13.65 -7.88
CA GLU A 38 -0.94 13.68 -6.42
C GLU A 38 0.47 13.55 -5.87
N ILE A 39 1.24 12.64 -6.47
CA ILE A 39 2.62 12.36 -6.05
C ILE A 39 3.51 13.56 -6.34
N ALA A 40 3.29 14.24 -7.47
CA ALA A 40 4.05 15.44 -7.81
C ALA A 40 3.82 16.57 -6.80
N ALA A 41 2.61 16.64 -6.24
CA ALA A 41 2.30 17.66 -5.24
C ALA A 41 2.91 17.31 -3.87
N GLU A 42 2.77 16.07 -3.44
CA GLU A 42 3.32 15.62 -2.17
C GLU A 42 3.43 14.10 -2.18
N ALA A 43 4.59 13.57 -1.83
CA ALA A 43 4.88 12.14 -1.93
C ALA A 43 5.32 11.55 -0.59
N TYR A 44 5.06 10.26 -0.41
CA TYR A 44 5.72 9.48 0.64
C TYR A 44 7.22 9.44 0.33
N PRO A 45 8.09 9.47 1.32
CA PRO A 45 9.54 9.57 1.06
C PRO A 45 10.13 8.36 0.32
N ASP A 46 9.69 7.16 0.66
CA ASP A 46 10.28 5.94 0.12
C ASP A 46 9.18 4.99 -0.30
N ALA A 47 8.69 5.14 -1.53
CA ALA A 47 7.62 4.30 -2.03
C ALA A 47 7.87 3.91 -3.49
N PHE A 48 7.48 2.69 -3.81
CA PHE A 48 7.37 2.27 -5.20
C PHE A 48 6.01 2.76 -5.71
N VAL A 49 5.99 3.43 -6.86
CA VAL A 49 4.77 4.04 -7.38
C VAL A 49 4.09 3.12 -8.39
N LEU A 50 2.81 2.82 -8.16
CA LEU A 50 2.02 1.99 -9.07
C LEU A 50 0.57 2.50 -9.06
N PRO A 51 0.25 3.54 -9.87
CA PRO A 51 -1.06 4.20 -9.82
C PRO A 51 -2.23 3.25 -10.12
N MET A 52 -3.35 3.45 -9.41
CA MET A 52 -4.53 2.60 -9.59
C MET A 52 -5.07 2.63 -11.02
N SER A 53 -4.91 3.75 -11.73
CA SER A 53 -5.39 3.85 -13.12
C SER A 53 -4.72 2.85 -14.06
N VAL A 54 -3.54 2.37 -13.69
CA VAL A 54 -2.79 1.38 -14.48
C VAL A 54 -2.35 0.19 -13.60
N PHE A 55 -3.08 -0.05 -12.55
CA PHE A 55 -2.67 -1.01 -11.53
C PHE A 55 -2.65 -2.44 -12.09
N ASP A 56 -1.47 -3.05 -12.01
CA ASP A 56 -1.25 -4.44 -12.33
C ASP A 56 -0.42 -5.02 -11.19
N PRO A 57 -0.99 -5.88 -10.34
CA PRO A 57 -0.26 -6.42 -9.19
C PRO A 57 1.01 -7.14 -9.57
N MET A 58 1.08 -7.66 -10.80
CA MET A 58 2.26 -8.38 -11.26
C MET A 58 3.46 -7.45 -11.51
N GLN A 59 3.23 -6.13 -11.53
CA GLN A 59 4.31 -5.16 -11.68
C GLN A 59 4.96 -4.77 -10.36
N ILE A 60 4.44 -5.27 -9.25
CA ILE A 60 5.08 -5.05 -7.96
C ILE A 60 6.43 -5.77 -7.98
N PRO A 61 7.52 -5.08 -7.63
CA PRO A 61 8.84 -5.72 -7.66
C PRO A 61 8.96 -6.78 -6.57
N ASP A 62 9.94 -7.66 -6.72
CA ASP A 62 10.24 -8.66 -5.70
C ASP A 62 10.49 -7.93 -4.37
N PRO A 63 9.69 -8.21 -3.35
CA PRO A 63 9.86 -7.50 -2.07
C PRO A 63 11.08 -7.97 -1.27
N HIS A 64 11.75 -9.04 -1.70
CA HIS A 64 12.93 -9.57 -1.00
C HIS A 64 12.68 -9.81 0.49
N GLY A 65 11.56 -10.46 0.79
CA GLY A 65 11.17 -10.79 2.16
C GLY A 65 10.47 -9.67 2.91
N ARG A 66 10.36 -8.47 2.32
CA ARG A 66 9.63 -7.37 2.96
C ARG A 66 8.13 -7.58 2.79
N LYS A 67 7.37 -7.04 3.73
CA LYS A 67 5.91 -7.02 3.60
C LYS A 67 5.51 -5.87 2.67
N VAL A 68 4.73 -6.18 1.64
CA VAL A 68 4.17 -5.15 0.75
C VAL A 68 3.01 -4.47 1.47
N VAL A 69 3.03 -3.14 1.51
CA VAL A 69 1.96 -2.34 2.12
C VAL A 69 1.52 -1.29 1.10
N PHE A 70 0.25 -1.35 0.71
CA PHE A 70 -0.29 -0.37 -0.23
C PHE A 70 -0.67 0.91 0.49
N ALA A 71 -0.52 2.04 -0.17
CA ALA A 71 -0.83 3.33 0.40
C ALA A 71 -1.49 4.25 -0.63
N CYS A 72 -2.36 5.13 -0.17
CA CYS A 72 -2.98 6.12 -1.03
C CYS A 72 -3.21 7.42 -0.25
N ARG A 73 -4.25 8.18 -0.60
CA ARG A 73 -4.53 9.44 0.09
C ARG A 73 -5.25 9.21 1.40
N SER A 74 -6.33 8.41 1.41
CA SER A 74 -7.20 8.25 2.58
C SER A 74 -7.44 6.79 2.98
N GLY A 75 -6.91 5.83 2.21
CA GLY A 75 -7.03 4.41 2.53
C GLY A 75 -7.97 3.62 1.63
N ARG A 76 -8.77 4.27 0.80
CA ARG A 76 -9.77 3.59 -0.01
C ARG A 76 -9.16 2.83 -1.19
N ARG A 77 -8.35 3.52 -1.99
CA ARG A 77 -7.69 2.90 -3.15
C ARG A 77 -6.69 1.83 -2.72
N SER A 78 -5.99 2.07 -1.62
CA SER A 78 -5.01 1.11 -1.12
C SER A 78 -5.67 -0.17 -0.61
N ALA A 79 -6.84 -0.07 0.01
CA ALA A 79 -7.59 -1.26 0.40
C ALA A 79 -8.01 -2.05 -0.84
N ASN A 80 -8.47 -1.35 -1.89
CA ASN A 80 -8.84 -2.00 -3.15
C ASN A 80 -7.63 -2.65 -3.83
N ALA A 81 -6.46 -2.03 -3.72
CA ALA A 81 -5.23 -2.60 -4.27
C ALA A 81 -4.89 -3.93 -3.58
N ALA A 82 -5.04 -3.98 -2.25
CA ALA A 82 -4.80 -5.20 -1.50
C ALA A 82 -5.77 -6.32 -1.92
N ILE A 83 -7.03 -5.96 -2.15
CA ILE A 83 -8.02 -6.93 -2.62
C ILE A 83 -7.62 -7.44 -4.01
N ALA A 84 -7.28 -6.54 -4.92
CA ALA A 84 -6.90 -6.91 -6.29
C ALA A 84 -5.65 -7.81 -6.30
N ALA A 85 -4.68 -7.53 -5.45
CA ALA A 85 -3.47 -8.33 -5.36
C ALA A 85 -3.79 -9.76 -4.91
N GLN A 86 -4.66 -9.91 -3.90
CA GLN A 86 -5.07 -11.23 -3.43
C GLN A 86 -5.87 -11.98 -4.48
N GLU A 87 -6.71 -11.30 -5.22
CA GLU A 87 -7.48 -11.92 -6.31
C GLU A 87 -6.57 -12.38 -7.43
N ALA A 88 -5.41 -11.77 -7.58
CA ALA A 88 -4.40 -12.19 -8.55
C ALA A 88 -3.50 -13.32 -8.00
N GLY A 89 -3.77 -13.79 -6.79
CA GLY A 89 -3.02 -14.90 -6.19
C GLY A 89 -1.78 -14.47 -5.41
N LEU A 90 -1.63 -13.19 -5.14
CA LEU A 90 -0.48 -12.69 -4.39
C LEU A 90 -0.81 -12.58 -2.88
N PRO A 91 0.19 -12.69 -2.02
CA PRO A 91 -0.06 -12.68 -0.56
C PRO A 91 -0.13 -11.27 0.04
N HIS A 92 -0.30 -10.24 -0.79
CA HIS A 92 -0.25 -8.85 -0.32
C HIS A 92 -1.63 -8.41 0.17
N ASP A 93 -1.80 -8.35 1.48
CA ASP A 93 -3.10 -8.09 2.11
C ASP A 93 -3.14 -6.84 2.97
N SER A 94 -2.07 -6.05 2.99
CA SER A 94 -1.93 -4.95 3.95
C SER A 94 -1.94 -3.59 3.29
N HIS A 95 -2.52 -2.60 3.98
CA HIS A 95 -2.46 -1.23 3.51
C HIS A 95 -2.31 -0.25 4.67
N LEU A 96 -1.87 0.97 4.34
CA LEU A 96 -1.69 2.04 5.30
C LEU A 96 -3.04 2.67 5.62
N GLU A 97 -3.49 2.48 6.85
CA GLU A 97 -4.77 3.03 7.31
C GLU A 97 -4.73 4.55 7.26
N GLY A 98 -5.75 5.13 6.63
CA GLY A 98 -5.90 6.58 6.54
C GLY A 98 -4.99 7.28 5.54
N GLY A 99 -4.11 6.55 4.87
CA GLY A 99 -3.28 7.10 3.80
C GLY A 99 -2.36 8.23 4.21
N ILE A 100 -1.99 9.08 3.23
CA ILE A 100 -1.05 10.18 3.49
C ILE A 100 -1.63 11.21 4.47
N LEU A 101 -2.96 11.31 4.55
CA LEU A 101 -3.59 12.20 5.52
C LEU A 101 -3.26 11.78 6.94
N ALA A 102 -3.42 10.49 7.24
CA ALA A 102 -3.09 9.95 8.56
C ALA A 102 -1.58 9.95 8.81
N TRP A 103 -0.80 9.71 7.77
CA TRP A 103 0.66 9.75 7.82
C TRP A 103 1.13 11.13 8.31
N LYS A 104 0.59 12.18 7.69
CA LYS A 104 0.94 13.56 8.05
C LYS A 104 0.44 13.92 9.46
N GLU A 105 -0.75 13.43 9.82
CA GLU A 105 -1.32 13.67 11.14
C GLU A 105 -0.46 13.05 12.23
N ALA A 106 0.20 11.95 11.92
CA ALA A 106 1.12 11.29 12.85
C ALA A 106 2.49 12.00 12.91
N GLY A 107 2.67 13.08 12.16
CA GLY A 107 3.92 13.85 12.19
C GLY A 107 5.02 13.25 11.33
N LEU A 108 4.66 12.33 10.42
CA LEU A 108 5.66 11.67 9.60
C LEU A 108 6.00 12.51 8.36
N PRO A 109 7.23 12.40 7.84
CA PRO A 109 7.69 13.29 6.77
C PRO A 109 7.12 12.93 5.40
N THR A 110 6.94 13.97 4.57
CA THR A 110 6.61 13.80 3.15
C THR A 110 7.57 14.64 2.34
N LYS A 111 7.59 14.40 1.03
CA LYS A 111 8.37 15.20 0.09
C LYS A 111 7.41 16.06 -0.72
N THR A 112 7.63 17.37 -0.71
CA THR A 112 6.88 18.28 -1.54
C THR A 112 7.76 18.70 -2.70
N GLY A 113 7.15 18.83 -3.83
CA GLY A 113 8.03 19.12 -4.89
C GLY A 113 7.56 19.82 -6.02
#